data_d6adadb5468aeeedb24dcda10803adf9
#
_entry.id   d6adadb5468aeeedb24dcda10803adf9
#
_cell.length_a   1.000
_cell.length_b   1.000
_cell.length_c   1.000
_cell.angle_alpha   90.00
_cell.angle_beta   90.00
_cell.angle_gamma   90.00
#
_symmetry.space_group_name_H-M   'P 1'
#
loop_
_entity.id
_entity.type
_entity.pdbx_description
1 polymer ?
#
loop_
_entity_poly.entity_id
_entity_poly.type
_entity_poly.pdbx_seq_one_letter_code
_entity_poly.pdbx_strand_id
1 'polypeptide(L)'
;MDQSNRYADLSLKEEDLIKGGRHILVAYKMKPKAGYGYLESAAHFAAESSTGTNVETSTTDDFTKGVDALVYSIDEATEDMRIAYPLDLFDRNMTDGRMMMVSILTLIIGNNQGMGDIEHGKIHDIFIPERAIQLFDGPAKDISDLWRILGRPLKDGGYIAGTIIKPKLGLRPEPFAKAAYQFWLGGDFIKNDEPQGNQVFCPARKVYPLVYDAMKRAMDETGQAKIFSANITADDHYEMLHRADFILETFGPDADKVAFLVDGFVGGPGMITTARRQYPNQYLHYHRAGHGMITSPSAKRGYTAFVLGKIARLQGASGIHVGTMGFGKMEGESSDKNICYMLERDECQGPVYYQKWYGMKPTTSIISGGMNALRLPGFFENLGHGNVINTSGGGSYGHIDSPAAGALSLRQAYECWKAGADPIEWAREHHEFARAFESFPGDADKLYPGWREKLGVHR
;
A
#
# COMPACT_ATOMS: atom_id res chain seq x y z
N MET A 1 31.77 -24.31 5.20
CA MET A 1 32.85 -23.87 4.28
C MET A 1 32.75 -22.35 4.15
N ASP A 2 33.85 -21.68 4.36
CA ASP A 2 33.87 -20.21 4.19
C ASP A 2 33.67 -19.86 2.70
N GLN A 3 32.62 -19.12 2.40
CA GLN A 3 32.23 -18.70 1.02
C GLN A 3 32.56 -17.23 0.76
N SER A 4 33.25 -16.56 1.70
CA SER A 4 33.56 -15.13 1.62
C SER A 4 34.32 -14.76 0.33
N ASN A 5 35.19 -15.61 -0.14
CA ASN A 5 35.98 -15.36 -1.36
C ASN A 5 35.16 -15.46 -2.67
N ARG A 6 33.94 -16.04 -2.64
CA ARG A 6 33.11 -16.20 -3.85
C ARG A 6 31.92 -15.27 -3.85
N TYR A 7 31.25 -15.12 -2.70
CA TYR A 7 29.97 -14.39 -2.63
C TYR A 7 30.10 -13.03 -1.96
N ALA A 8 31.31 -12.53 -1.77
CA ALA A 8 31.56 -11.18 -1.30
C ALA A 8 32.70 -10.52 -2.11
N ASP A 9 32.47 -9.31 -2.55
CA ASP A 9 33.46 -8.43 -3.16
C ASP A 9 33.25 -6.99 -2.66
N LEU A 10 33.92 -6.66 -1.58
CA LEU A 10 33.85 -5.35 -0.93
C LEU A 10 34.60 -4.25 -1.71
N SER A 11 35.26 -4.58 -2.83
CA SER A 11 35.89 -3.60 -3.72
C SER A 11 34.91 -2.98 -4.71
N LEU A 12 33.74 -3.60 -4.92
CA LEU A 12 32.69 -3.09 -5.79
C LEU A 12 32.11 -1.78 -5.26
N LYS A 13 31.97 -0.80 -6.12
CA LYS A 13 31.37 0.49 -5.79
C LYS A 13 29.90 0.55 -6.18
N GLU A 14 29.07 0.97 -5.26
CA GLU A 14 27.63 1.10 -5.48
C GLU A 14 27.30 1.95 -6.70
N GLU A 15 28.03 3.05 -6.90
CA GLU A 15 27.84 3.94 -8.06
C GLU A 15 28.06 3.22 -9.40
N ASP A 16 29.04 2.32 -9.48
CA ASP A 16 29.33 1.55 -10.68
C ASP A 16 28.26 0.47 -10.92
N LEU A 17 27.75 -0.16 -9.86
CA LEU A 17 26.66 -1.12 -9.94
C LEU A 17 25.35 -0.44 -10.41
N ILE A 18 25.03 0.73 -9.86
CA ILE A 18 23.87 1.54 -10.27
C ILE A 18 24.01 1.98 -11.73
N LYS A 19 25.17 2.52 -12.12
CA LYS A 19 25.45 2.96 -13.49
C LYS A 19 25.41 1.82 -14.49
N GLY A 20 25.90 0.64 -14.10
CA GLY A 20 25.87 -0.57 -14.92
C GLY A 20 24.45 -1.06 -15.22
N GLY A 21 23.51 -0.83 -14.32
CA GLY A 21 22.09 -1.17 -14.50
C GLY A 21 21.79 -2.66 -14.69
N ARG A 22 22.69 -3.54 -14.21
CA ARG A 22 22.59 -5.00 -14.39
C ARG A 22 22.19 -5.75 -13.14
N HIS A 23 22.03 -5.05 -12.01
CA HIS A 23 21.77 -5.64 -10.70
C HIS A 23 20.58 -4.99 -10.02
N ILE A 24 19.78 -5.79 -9.36
CA ILE A 24 18.92 -5.33 -8.26
C ILE A 24 19.82 -5.24 -7.02
N LEU A 25 19.85 -4.09 -6.35
CA LEU A 25 20.61 -3.92 -5.12
C LEU A 25 19.64 -3.99 -3.93
N VAL A 26 20.00 -4.77 -2.94
CA VAL A 26 19.16 -4.98 -1.75
C VAL A 26 19.94 -4.65 -0.49
N ALA A 27 19.39 -3.73 0.30
CA ALA A 27 19.94 -3.36 1.60
C ALA A 27 19.20 -4.08 2.72
N TYR A 28 19.94 -4.82 3.52
CA TYR A 28 19.45 -5.57 4.66
C TYR A 28 19.97 -4.97 5.98
N LYS A 29 19.15 -5.03 7.01
CA LYS A 29 19.65 -5.09 8.39
C LYS A 29 19.85 -6.56 8.72
N MET A 30 21.11 -6.97 8.84
CA MET A 30 21.48 -8.36 9.07
C MET A 30 22.39 -8.46 10.28
N LYS A 31 22.17 -9.48 11.10
CA LYS A 31 23.02 -9.82 12.22
C LYS A 31 23.23 -11.33 12.28
N PRO A 32 24.48 -11.79 12.32
CA PRO A 32 24.79 -13.18 12.59
C PRO A 32 24.49 -13.53 14.05
N LYS A 33 24.25 -14.80 14.32
CA LYS A 33 24.21 -15.33 15.69
C LYS A 33 25.61 -15.30 16.36
N ALA A 34 25.62 -15.27 17.67
CA ALA A 34 26.83 -15.31 18.42
C ALA A 34 27.73 -16.54 18.03
N GLY A 35 28.99 -16.30 17.77
CA GLY A 35 29.95 -17.32 17.36
C GLY A 35 30.17 -17.44 15.85
N TYR A 36 29.41 -16.70 15.02
CA TYR A 36 29.61 -16.64 13.58
C TYR A 36 30.24 -15.32 13.14
N GLY A 37 31.15 -15.39 12.16
CA GLY A 37 31.75 -14.19 11.56
C GLY A 37 30.75 -13.41 10.68
N TYR A 38 30.83 -12.08 10.71
CA TYR A 38 29.87 -11.26 9.97
C TYR A 38 30.02 -11.45 8.44
N LEU A 39 31.24 -11.34 7.91
CA LEU A 39 31.50 -11.51 6.47
C LEU A 39 31.15 -12.93 6.00
N GLU A 40 31.51 -13.95 6.79
CA GLU A 40 31.16 -15.34 6.48
C GLU A 40 29.66 -15.56 6.40
N SER A 41 28.91 -15.07 7.39
CA SER A 41 27.44 -15.17 7.41
C SER A 41 26.80 -14.37 6.28
N ALA A 42 27.33 -13.19 5.95
CA ALA A 42 26.86 -12.37 4.84
C ALA A 42 27.07 -13.07 3.49
N ALA A 43 28.26 -13.64 3.26
CA ALA A 43 28.56 -14.40 2.05
C ALA A 43 27.69 -15.66 1.94
N HIS A 44 27.48 -16.36 3.06
CA HIS A 44 26.58 -17.51 3.11
C HIS A 44 25.12 -17.11 2.79
N PHE A 45 24.68 -15.97 3.31
CA PHE A 45 23.35 -15.39 2.99
C PHE A 45 23.19 -15.08 1.50
N ALA A 46 24.22 -14.49 0.86
CA ALA A 46 24.22 -14.22 -0.58
C ALA A 46 24.27 -15.52 -1.41
N ALA A 47 25.05 -16.50 -0.98
CA ALA A 47 25.13 -17.81 -1.60
C ALA A 47 23.76 -18.50 -1.63
N GLU A 48 23.09 -18.60 -0.48
CA GLU A 48 21.77 -19.25 -0.36
C GLU A 48 20.67 -18.52 -1.16
N SER A 49 20.84 -17.22 -1.37
CA SER A 49 19.90 -16.41 -2.18
C SER A 49 20.29 -16.31 -3.65
N SER A 50 21.24 -17.10 -4.15
CA SER A 50 21.64 -17.13 -5.57
C SER A 50 22.04 -18.53 -6.03
N THR A 51 23.32 -18.78 -6.25
CA THR A 51 23.86 -19.99 -6.89
C THR A 51 24.47 -20.97 -5.92
N GLY A 52 24.59 -20.58 -4.65
CA GLY A 52 25.34 -21.32 -3.66
C GLY A 52 24.56 -22.44 -3.00
N THR A 53 25.33 -23.34 -2.40
CA THR A 53 24.87 -24.34 -1.47
C THR A 53 25.95 -24.50 -0.39
N ASN A 54 25.70 -25.34 0.61
CA ASN A 54 26.61 -25.57 1.72
C ASN A 54 27.88 -26.36 1.33
N VAL A 55 28.00 -26.80 0.10
CA VAL A 55 29.14 -27.51 -0.47
C VAL A 55 29.48 -26.98 -1.87
N GLU A 56 30.75 -27.11 -2.28
CA GLU A 56 31.13 -26.89 -3.66
C GLU A 56 30.60 -28.02 -4.55
N THR A 57 29.95 -27.67 -5.66
CA THR A 57 29.37 -28.65 -6.58
C THR A 57 30.20 -28.79 -7.86
N SER A 58 30.29 -30.04 -8.36
CA SER A 58 31.00 -30.35 -9.59
C SER A 58 30.36 -29.79 -10.87
N THR A 59 29.14 -29.27 -10.74
CA THR A 59 28.36 -28.66 -11.84
C THR A 59 28.57 -27.14 -11.94
N THR A 60 29.35 -26.55 -11.04
CA THR A 60 29.67 -25.12 -11.09
C THR A 60 30.65 -24.85 -12.24
N ASP A 61 30.28 -23.93 -13.13
CA ASP A 61 31.10 -23.45 -14.25
C ASP A 61 31.29 -21.92 -14.18
N ASP A 62 31.96 -21.33 -15.17
CA ASP A 62 32.21 -19.89 -15.19
C ASP A 62 30.93 -19.06 -15.39
N PHE A 63 29.93 -19.58 -16.11
CA PHE A 63 28.63 -18.92 -16.23
C PHE A 63 27.92 -18.86 -14.89
N THR A 64 27.87 -19.98 -14.17
CA THR A 64 27.26 -20.07 -12.85
C THR A 64 27.89 -19.06 -11.87
N LYS A 65 29.22 -18.92 -11.90
CA LYS A 65 29.94 -17.92 -11.08
C LYS A 65 29.60 -16.49 -11.51
N GLY A 66 29.38 -16.26 -12.80
CA GLY A 66 29.04 -14.95 -13.36
C GLY A 66 27.65 -14.42 -12.93
N VAL A 67 26.79 -15.29 -12.38
CA VAL A 67 25.45 -14.91 -11.87
C VAL A 67 25.34 -15.03 -10.33
N ASP A 68 26.44 -15.18 -9.62
CA ASP A 68 26.47 -15.16 -8.15
C ASP A 68 25.94 -13.80 -7.64
N ALA A 69 25.14 -13.82 -6.58
CA ALA A 69 24.86 -12.60 -5.84
C ALA A 69 26.07 -12.25 -4.98
N LEU A 70 26.44 -10.97 -4.94
CA LEU A 70 27.65 -10.52 -4.26
C LEU A 70 27.34 -9.53 -3.14
N VAL A 71 27.83 -9.82 -1.94
CA VAL A 71 27.88 -8.84 -0.86
C VAL A 71 28.94 -7.79 -1.26
N TYR A 72 28.52 -6.54 -1.44
CA TYR A 72 29.41 -5.47 -1.82
C TYR A 72 29.64 -4.40 -0.73
N SER A 73 28.87 -4.45 0.34
CA SER A 73 29.03 -3.54 1.49
C SER A 73 28.56 -4.18 2.78
N ILE A 74 29.34 -3.96 3.84
CA ILE A 74 29.05 -4.39 5.22
C ILE A 74 29.40 -3.25 6.16
N ASP A 75 28.51 -2.95 7.09
CA ASP A 75 28.77 -2.13 8.27
C ASP A 75 28.23 -2.86 9.50
N GLU A 76 29.12 -3.52 10.23
CA GLU A 76 28.76 -4.31 11.41
C GLU A 76 28.17 -3.45 12.54
N ALA A 77 28.61 -2.19 12.66
CA ALA A 77 28.18 -1.29 13.73
C ALA A 77 26.70 -0.89 13.58
N THR A 78 26.25 -0.74 12.33
CA THR A 78 24.87 -0.41 11.99
C THR A 78 24.06 -1.62 11.53
N GLU A 79 24.68 -2.82 11.48
CA GLU A 79 24.10 -4.05 10.94
C GLU A 79 23.66 -3.94 9.47
N ASP A 80 24.27 -3.01 8.71
CA ASP A 80 23.96 -2.81 7.30
C ASP A 80 24.73 -3.79 6.43
N MET A 81 24.01 -4.52 5.57
CA MET A 81 24.58 -5.44 4.58
C MET A 81 23.90 -5.17 3.24
N ARG A 82 24.70 -5.02 2.17
CA ARG A 82 24.17 -4.78 0.84
C ARG A 82 24.61 -5.86 -0.14
N ILE A 83 23.64 -6.36 -0.90
CA ILE A 83 23.86 -7.45 -1.87
C ILE A 83 23.45 -6.98 -3.25
N ALA A 84 24.26 -7.25 -4.25
CA ALA A 84 23.99 -7.05 -5.66
C ALA A 84 23.54 -8.37 -6.30
N TYR A 85 22.31 -8.41 -6.81
CA TYR A 85 21.74 -9.57 -7.49
C TYR A 85 21.72 -9.33 -8.99
N PRO A 86 22.48 -10.09 -9.82
CA PRO A 86 22.41 -10.00 -11.27
C PRO A 86 20.99 -10.22 -11.80
N LEU A 87 20.57 -9.44 -12.80
CA LEU A 87 19.23 -9.57 -13.39
C LEU A 87 19.00 -10.94 -14.04
N ASP A 88 20.05 -11.64 -14.42
CA ASP A 88 20.01 -12.96 -15.04
C ASP A 88 19.66 -14.09 -14.04
N LEU A 89 19.67 -13.80 -12.74
CA LEU A 89 19.19 -14.73 -11.71
C LEU A 89 17.67 -14.90 -11.70
N PHE A 90 16.93 -13.91 -12.19
CA PHE A 90 15.48 -13.85 -12.01
C PHE A 90 14.73 -14.43 -13.19
N ASP A 91 13.73 -15.25 -12.90
CA ASP A 91 12.85 -15.81 -13.91
C ASP A 91 12.08 -14.74 -14.67
N ARG A 92 11.78 -15.08 -15.90
CA ARG A 92 10.92 -14.30 -16.81
C ARG A 92 9.66 -15.08 -17.14
N ASN A 93 8.57 -14.37 -17.36
CA ASN A 93 7.40 -14.99 -17.93
C ASN A 93 7.72 -15.63 -19.28
N MET A 94 7.32 -16.86 -19.49
CA MET A 94 7.50 -17.55 -20.76
C MET A 94 6.71 -16.90 -21.91
N THR A 95 5.58 -16.25 -21.60
CA THR A 95 4.68 -15.69 -22.60
C THR A 95 5.11 -14.32 -23.13
N ASP A 96 5.72 -13.47 -22.30
CA ASP A 96 5.97 -12.08 -22.63
C ASP A 96 7.36 -11.55 -22.17
N GLY A 97 8.17 -12.40 -21.53
CA GLY A 97 9.51 -12.06 -21.07
C GLY A 97 9.56 -11.08 -19.90
N ARG A 98 8.43 -10.72 -19.31
CA ARG A 98 8.39 -9.78 -18.17
C ARG A 98 8.95 -10.39 -16.89
N MET A 99 9.47 -9.55 -16.02
CA MET A 99 9.94 -9.98 -14.70
C MET A 99 8.82 -10.49 -13.83
N MET A 100 9.15 -11.46 -12.99
CA MET A 100 8.25 -12.07 -12.03
C MET A 100 8.62 -11.64 -10.61
N MET A 101 7.72 -10.93 -9.93
CA MET A 101 7.92 -10.54 -8.52
C MET A 101 8.09 -11.74 -7.62
N VAL A 102 7.40 -12.85 -7.91
CA VAL A 102 7.53 -14.12 -7.18
C VAL A 102 8.98 -14.62 -7.22
N SER A 103 9.63 -14.58 -8.40
CA SER A 103 11.03 -15.00 -8.55
C SER A 103 11.97 -14.10 -7.74
N ILE A 104 11.77 -12.78 -7.78
CA ILE A 104 12.57 -11.84 -6.97
C ILE A 104 12.43 -12.15 -5.48
N LEU A 105 11.19 -12.26 -4.99
CA LEU A 105 10.93 -12.52 -3.57
C LEU A 105 11.46 -13.88 -3.12
N THR A 106 11.37 -14.91 -3.96
CA THR A 106 11.91 -16.25 -3.68
C THR A 106 13.41 -16.21 -3.38
N LEU A 107 14.16 -15.32 -4.01
CA LEU A 107 15.59 -15.15 -3.75
C LEU A 107 15.86 -14.21 -2.57
N ILE A 108 15.37 -12.97 -2.62
CA ILE A 108 15.78 -11.95 -1.65
C ILE A 108 15.19 -12.14 -0.24
N ILE A 109 14.05 -12.85 -0.10
CA ILE A 109 13.45 -13.24 1.19
C ILE A 109 13.18 -14.75 1.29
N GLY A 110 13.88 -15.55 0.52
CA GLY A 110 13.70 -17.00 0.46
C GLY A 110 14.33 -17.75 1.64
N ASN A 111 15.03 -18.84 1.33
CA ASN A 111 15.67 -19.71 2.32
C ASN A 111 16.68 -18.96 3.20
N ASN A 112 17.34 -17.94 2.67
CA ASN A 112 18.26 -17.09 3.41
C ASN A 112 17.67 -16.51 4.70
N GLN A 113 16.35 -16.25 4.73
CA GLN A 113 15.66 -15.78 5.93
C GLN A 113 15.55 -16.86 7.03
N GLY A 114 15.71 -18.14 6.68
CA GLY A 114 15.61 -19.29 7.59
C GLY A 114 16.96 -19.84 8.06
N MET A 115 18.08 -19.27 7.62
CA MET A 115 19.42 -19.81 7.92
C MET A 115 19.75 -19.85 9.41
N GLY A 116 20.46 -20.93 9.81
CA GLY A 116 20.72 -21.22 11.21
C GLY A 116 21.77 -20.33 11.87
N ASP A 117 22.66 -19.71 11.10
CA ASP A 117 23.72 -18.79 11.53
C ASP A 117 23.24 -17.31 11.59
N ILE A 118 22.05 -17.02 11.12
CA ILE A 118 21.48 -15.67 11.09
C ILE A 118 20.50 -15.45 12.25
N GLU A 119 20.72 -14.41 13.05
CA GLU A 119 19.78 -13.97 14.09
C GLU A 119 18.61 -13.20 13.46
N HIS A 120 18.92 -12.23 12.60
CA HIS A 120 17.92 -11.52 11.81
C HIS A 120 18.48 -11.07 10.45
N GLY A 121 17.55 -10.84 9.51
CA GLY A 121 17.87 -10.28 8.21
C GLY A 121 16.62 -9.66 7.61
N LYS A 122 16.51 -8.31 7.60
CA LYS A 122 15.33 -7.59 7.15
C LYS A 122 15.70 -6.60 6.08
N ILE A 123 15.01 -6.68 4.93
CA ILE A 123 15.20 -5.73 3.84
C ILE A 123 14.62 -4.38 4.24
N HIS A 124 15.40 -3.32 4.14
CA HIS A 124 14.92 -1.97 4.42
C HIS A 124 14.95 -1.04 3.21
N ASP A 125 15.64 -1.43 2.12
CA ASP A 125 15.50 -0.77 0.82
C ASP A 125 15.90 -1.69 -0.33
N ILE A 126 15.40 -1.39 -1.54
CA ILE A 126 15.73 -2.08 -2.79
C ILE A 126 15.91 -1.03 -3.89
N PHE A 127 17.02 -1.11 -4.63
CA PHE A 127 17.21 -0.38 -5.88
C PHE A 127 16.83 -1.27 -7.06
N ILE A 128 15.95 -0.77 -7.90
CA ILE A 128 15.52 -1.44 -9.15
C ILE A 128 16.05 -0.65 -10.32
N PRO A 129 16.92 -1.24 -11.17
CA PRO A 129 17.48 -0.54 -12.34
C PRO A 129 16.41 -0.35 -13.43
N GLU A 130 16.62 0.64 -14.31
CA GLU A 130 15.71 0.96 -15.40
C GLU A 130 15.29 -0.26 -16.23
N ARG A 131 16.27 -1.10 -16.61
CA ARG A 131 16.02 -2.33 -17.38
C ARG A 131 15.04 -3.28 -16.73
N ALA A 132 15.05 -3.35 -15.40
CA ALA A 132 14.11 -4.18 -14.64
C ALA A 132 12.75 -3.49 -14.52
N ILE A 133 12.70 -2.18 -14.23
CA ILE A 133 11.46 -1.42 -14.15
C ILE A 133 10.62 -1.54 -15.42
N GLN A 134 11.25 -1.44 -16.58
CA GLN A 134 10.60 -1.54 -17.90
C GLN A 134 9.99 -2.93 -18.18
N LEU A 135 10.37 -3.93 -17.38
CA LEU A 135 9.84 -5.30 -17.48
C LEU A 135 8.70 -5.58 -16.51
N PHE A 136 8.29 -4.60 -15.72
CA PHE A 136 7.09 -4.67 -14.89
C PHE A 136 5.92 -3.94 -15.54
N ASP A 137 4.69 -4.34 -15.19
CA ASP A 137 3.48 -3.71 -15.73
C ASP A 137 3.30 -2.29 -15.17
N GLY A 138 3.59 -2.08 -13.89
CA GLY A 138 3.25 -0.87 -13.20
C GLY A 138 1.74 -0.58 -13.15
N PRO A 139 1.30 0.49 -12.50
CA PRO A 139 -0.12 0.84 -12.42
C PRO A 139 -0.73 1.15 -13.78
N ALA A 140 -1.92 0.60 -14.06
CA ALA A 140 -2.72 0.99 -15.24
C ALA A 140 -3.46 2.30 -14.98
N LYS A 141 -3.94 2.47 -13.76
CA LYS A 141 -4.70 3.61 -13.26
C LYS A 141 -3.99 4.23 -12.06
N ASP A 142 -4.25 5.50 -11.81
CA ASP A 142 -3.79 6.24 -10.64
C ASP A 142 -4.93 7.14 -10.10
N ILE A 143 -4.62 8.03 -9.17
CA ILE A 143 -5.62 8.92 -8.57
C ILE A 143 -6.27 9.86 -9.60
N SER A 144 -5.58 10.21 -10.67
CA SER A 144 -6.13 11.09 -11.72
C SER A 144 -7.29 10.43 -12.47
N ASP A 145 -7.28 9.10 -12.59
CA ASP A 145 -8.40 8.36 -13.18
C ASP A 145 -9.66 8.44 -12.28
N LEU A 146 -9.47 8.39 -10.95
CA LEU A 146 -10.58 8.60 -10.01
C LEU A 146 -11.08 10.04 -10.01
N TRP A 147 -10.18 11.03 -10.08
CA TRP A 147 -10.57 12.42 -10.23
C TRP A 147 -11.38 12.67 -11.51
N ARG A 148 -11.00 12.02 -12.62
CA ARG A 148 -11.79 12.09 -13.88
C ARG A 148 -13.22 11.59 -13.68
N ILE A 149 -13.38 10.43 -13.02
CA ILE A 149 -14.71 9.88 -12.69
C ILE A 149 -15.51 10.85 -11.81
N LEU A 150 -14.85 11.47 -10.84
CA LEU A 150 -15.45 12.42 -9.90
C LEU A 150 -15.64 13.85 -10.49
N GLY A 151 -15.28 14.07 -11.76
CA GLY A 151 -15.40 15.38 -12.41
C GLY A 151 -14.46 16.45 -11.85
N ARG A 152 -13.28 16.03 -11.32
CA ARG A 152 -12.29 16.91 -10.71
C ARG A 152 -11.11 17.17 -11.65
N PRO A 153 -10.28 18.22 -11.38
CA PRO A 153 -9.05 18.46 -12.11
C PRO A 153 -8.13 17.21 -12.07
N LEU A 154 -7.51 16.88 -13.22
CA LEU A 154 -6.64 15.69 -13.34
C LEU A 154 -5.28 15.86 -12.66
N LYS A 155 -4.93 17.09 -12.30
CA LYS A 155 -3.76 17.44 -11.51
C LYS A 155 -4.23 18.17 -10.27
N ASP A 156 -3.73 17.74 -9.11
CA ASP A 156 -4.11 18.30 -7.82
C ASP A 156 -5.64 18.34 -7.58
N GLY A 157 -6.35 17.29 -8.03
CA GLY A 157 -7.79 17.13 -7.84
C GLY A 157 -8.20 16.92 -6.38
N GLY A 158 -7.22 16.78 -5.50
CA GLY A 158 -7.36 16.83 -4.05
C GLY A 158 -7.89 15.55 -3.42
N TYR A 159 -8.35 15.72 -2.22
CA TYR A 159 -8.76 14.68 -1.29
C TYR A 159 -10.00 13.91 -1.76
N ILE A 160 -9.93 12.58 -1.72
CA ILE A 160 -11.07 11.70 -1.97
C ILE A 160 -11.60 11.20 -0.62
N ALA A 161 -12.80 11.66 -0.25
CA ALA A 161 -13.48 11.27 0.98
C ALA A 161 -14.04 9.86 0.84
N GLY A 162 -13.42 8.90 1.51
CA GLY A 162 -13.81 7.50 1.44
C GLY A 162 -14.14 6.89 2.79
N THR A 163 -14.74 5.70 2.75
CA THR A 163 -15.06 4.91 3.93
C THR A 163 -14.92 3.42 3.70
N ILE A 164 -14.99 2.70 4.81
CA ILE A 164 -15.16 1.25 4.90
C ILE A 164 -16.49 1.03 5.60
N ILE A 165 -17.39 0.26 5.01
CA ILE A 165 -18.70 -0.02 5.63
C ILE A 165 -18.52 -0.61 7.04
N LYS A 166 -19.28 -0.07 7.98
CA LYS A 166 -19.29 -0.51 9.41
C LYS A 166 -20.70 -0.90 9.85
N PRO A 167 -20.82 -1.93 10.76
CA PRO A 167 -19.73 -2.72 11.34
C PRO A 167 -18.96 -3.54 10.32
N LYS A 168 -17.71 -3.89 10.65
CA LYS A 168 -16.77 -4.60 9.75
C LYS A 168 -17.37 -5.88 9.18
N LEU A 169 -18.09 -6.65 10.00
CA LEU A 169 -18.77 -7.90 9.67
C LEU A 169 -20.15 -7.93 10.29
N GLY A 170 -21.05 -8.78 9.74
CA GLY A 170 -22.37 -9.06 10.30
C GLY A 170 -23.52 -8.32 9.63
N LEU A 171 -23.27 -7.33 8.75
CA LEU A 171 -24.34 -6.72 7.97
C LEU A 171 -24.86 -7.69 6.91
N ARG A 172 -26.19 -7.79 6.82
CA ARG A 172 -26.88 -8.46 5.72
C ARG A 172 -26.94 -7.53 4.51
N PRO A 173 -27.32 -8.02 3.30
CA PRO A 173 -27.25 -7.24 2.06
C PRO A 173 -27.98 -5.88 2.11
N GLU A 174 -29.21 -5.82 2.63
CA GLU A 174 -30.01 -4.60 2.66
C GLU A 174 -29.43 -3.54 3.63
N PRO A 175 -29.08 -3.87 4.92
CA PRO A 175 -28.39 -2.93 5.79
C PRO A 175 -27.04 -2.47 5.24
N PHE A 176 -26.29 -3.34 4.52
CA PHE A 176 -25.03 -2.98 3.90
C PHE A 176 -25.23 -1.91 2.81
N ALA A 177 -26.16 -2.15 1.88
CA ALA A 177 -26.49 -1.21 0.81
C ALA A 177 -27.04 0.11 1.36
N LYS A 178 -27.87 0.08 2.43
CA LYS A 178 -28.35 1.26 3.11
C LYS A 178 -27.19 2.07 3.71
N ALA A 179 -26.25 1.43 4.36
CA ALA A 179 -25.05 2.08 4.92
C ALA A 179 -24.21 2.73 3.81
N ALA A 180 -24.05 2.06 2.65
CA ALA A 180 -23.35 2.60 1.49
C ALA A 180 -24.07 3.87 0.97
N TYR A 181 -25.36 3.80 0.75
CA TYR A 181 -26.17 4.96 0.30
C TYR A 181 -26.00 6.15 1.25
N GLN A 182 -26.15 5.93 2.57
CA GLN A 182 -26.04 6.99 3.57
C GLN A 182 -24.68 7.69 3.54
N PHE A 183 -23.59 6.93 3.35
CA PHE A 183 -22.27 7.54 3.23
C PHE A 183 -22.12 8.32 1.92
N TRP A 184 -22.58 7.77 0.79
CA TRP A 184 -22.45 8.42 -0.52
C TRP A 184 -23.21 9.73 -0.67
N LEU A 185 -24.18 10.02 0.18
CA LEU A 185 -24.80 11.34 0.21
C LEU A 185 -23.81 12.48 0.55
N GLY A 186 -22.70 12.17 1.22
CA GLY A 186 -21.65 13.16 1.52
C GLY A 186 -20.25 12.76 1.01
N GLY A 187 -20.02 11.47 0.72
CA GLY A 187 -18.72 10.92 0.36
C GLY A 187 -18.56 10.55 -1.11
N ASP A 188 -17.33 10.15 -1.46
CA ASP A 188 -16.91 9.82 -2.83
C ASP A 188 -16.72 8.33 -3.07
N PHE A 189 -16.06 7.65 -2.13
CA PHE A 189 -15.42 6.35 -2.31
C PHE A 189 -15.78 5.39 -1.18
N ILE A 190 -16.32 4.22 -1.52
CA ILE A 190 -16.56 3.15 -0.55
C ILE A 190 -15.75 1.94 -0.93
N LYS A 191 -15.11 1.31 0.05
CA LYS A 191 -14.51 0.00 -0.13
C LYS A 191 -15.14 -1.06 0.75
N ASN A 192 -15.14 -2.31 0.27
CA ASN A 192 -15.28 -3.44 1.16
C ASN A 192 -14.12 -3.46 2.17
N ASP A 193 -14.37 -3.97 3.36
CA ASP A 193 -13.26 -4.34 4.24
C ASP A 193 -12.60 -5.64 3.75
N GLU A 194 -11.36 -5.92 4.15
CA GLU A 194 -10.61 -7.06 3.65
C GLU A 194 -11.30 -8.42 3.84
N PRO A 195 -12.07 -8.67 4.91
CA PRO A 195 -12.80 -9.93 5.05
C PRO A 195 -14.19 -9.91 4.39
N GLN A 196 -14.62 -8.79 3.81
CA GLN A 196 -15.92 -8.67 3.14
C GLN A 196 -15.77 -9.04 1.65
N GLY A 197 -16.27 -10.20 1.27
CA GLY A 197 -16.28 -10.66 -0.13
C GLY A 197 -17.60 -11.36 -0.43
N ASN A 198 -17.68 -12.63 -0.16
CA ASN A 198 -18.86 -13.45 -0.40
C ASN A 198 -19.23 -14.25 0.86
N GLN A 199 -19.69 -13.56 1.89
CA GLN A 199 -19.99 -14.18 3.17
C GLN A 199 -21.38 -14.81 3.19
N VAL A 200 -21.55 -15.89 3.96
CA VAL A 200 -22.82 -16.63 4.05
C VAL A 200 -24.00 -15.73 4.42
N PHE A 201 -23.80 -14.78 5.34
CA PHE A 201 -24.83 -13.83 5.74
C PHE A 201 -24.96 -12.60 4.82
N CYS A 202 -23.97 -12.38 3.92
CA CYS A 202 -23.94 -11.28 2.96
C CYS A 202 -23.38 -11.77 1.62
N PRO A 203 -24.12 -12.64 0.90
CA PRO A 203 -23.64 -13.19 -0.36
C PRO A 203 -23.48 -12.13 -1.44
N ALA A 204 -22.38 -12.20 -2.19
CA ALA A 204 -22.04 -11.25 -3.26
C ALA A 204 -23.17 -11.07 -4.27
N ARG A 205 -23.79 -12.18 -4.70
CA ARG A 205 -24.92 -12.16 -5.66
C ARG A 205 -26.15 -11.41 -5.17
N LYS A 206 -26.29 -11.19 -3.85
CA LYS A 206 -27.39 -10.41 -3.27
C LYS A 206 -26.99 -8.99 -2.95
N VAL A 207 -25.78 -8.78 -2.42
CA VAL A 207 -25.35 -7.45 -1.93
C VAL A 207 -24.98 -6.51 -3.07
N TYR A 208 -24.24 -6.95 -4.10
CA TYR A 208 -23.75 -6.04 -5.13
C TYR A 208 -24.87 -5.40 -5.98
N PRO A 209 -25.96 -6.10 -6.40
CA PRO A 209 -27.10 -5.41 -7.03
C PRO A 209 -27.70 -4.30 -6.17
N LEU A 210 -27.86 -4.55 -4.87
CA LEU A 210 -28.38 -3.55 -3.92
C LEU A 210 -27.42 -2.38 -3.71
N VAL A 211 -26.11 -2.63 -3.68
CA VAL A 211 -25.08 -1.60 -3.61
C VAL A 211 -25.08 -0.74 -4.88
N TYR A 212 -25.24 -1.37 -6.05
CA TYR A 212 -25.36 -0.62 -7.30
C TYR A 212 -26.60 0.27 -7.35
N ASP A 213 -27.76 -0.24 -6.90
CA ASP A 213 -28.96 0.59 -6.78
C ASP A 213 -28.78 1.74 -5.79
N ALA A 214 -28.11 1.48 -4.67
CA ALA A 214 -27.75 2.52 -3.67
C ALA A 214 -26.84 3.58 -4.28
N MET A 215 -25.85 3.17 -5.09
CA MET A 215 -24.93 4.07 -5.78
C MET A 215 -25.64 4.96 -6.79
N LYS A 216 -26.52 4.38 -7.65
CA LYS A 216 -27.33 5.15 -8.61
C LYS A 216 -28.18 6.20 -7.91
N ARG A 217 -28.92 5.79 -6.87
CA ARG A 217 -29.74 6.73 -6.09
C ARG A 217 -28.93 7.87 -5.50
N ALA A 218 -27.75 7.58 -4.93
CA ALA A 218 -26.89 8.61 -4.38
C ALA A 218 -26.34 9.54 -5.48
N MET A 219 -26.01 9.02 -6.66
CA MET A 219 -25.58 9.83 -7.81
C MET A 219 -26.72 10.74 -8.29
N ASP A 220 -27.95 10.22 -8.42
CA ASP A 220 -29.11 10.98 -8.84
C ASP A 220 -29.44 12.10 -7.85
N GLU A 221 -29.37 11.83 -6.56
CA GLU A 221 -29.71 12.79 -5.49
C GLU A 221 -28.65 13.87 -5.31
N THR A 222 -27.35 13.50 -5.44
CA THR A 222 -26.24 14.43 -5.21
C THR A 222 -25.73 15.12 -6.48
N GLY A 223 -26.08 14.61 -7.65
CA GLY A 223 -25.50 15.04 -8.93
C GLY A 223 -23.99 14.72 -9.05
N GLN A 224 -23.44 13.86 -8.20
CA GLN A 224 -22.01 13.54 -8.12
C GLN A 224 -21.76 12.07 -8.39
N ALA A 225 -20.75 11.76 -9.18
CA ALA A 225 -20.29 10.38 -9.35
C ALA A 225 -19.81 9.78 -8.03
N LYS A 226 -19.94 8.46 -7.90
CA LYS A 226 -19.53 7.68 -6.74
C LYS A 226 -18.65 6.52 -7.19
N ILE A 227 -17.78 6.03 -6.32
CA ILE A 227 -16.85 4.93 -6.60
C ILE A 227 -17.04 3.84 -5.56
N PHE A 228 -17.04 2.59 -6.03
CA PHE A 228 -17.10 1.41 -5.19
C PHE A 228 -15.88 0.51 -5.42
N SER A 229 -15.09 0.26 -4.39
CA SER A 229 -13.96 -0.68 -4.41
C SER A 229 -14.39 -2.02 -3.86
N ALA A 230 -14.71 -2.94 -4.75
CA ALA A 230 -15.22 -4.27 -4.44
C ALA A 230 -14.09 -5.26 -4.17
N ASN A 231 -14.20 -6.04 -3.11
CA ASN A 231 -13.22 -7.06 -2.77
C ASN A 231 -13.39 -8.32 -3.63
N ILE A 232 -12.40 -8.59 -4.46
CA ILE A 232 -12.34 -9.77 -5.32
C ILE A 232 -11.31 -10.81 -4.83
N THR A 233 -10.64 -10.58 -3.69
CA THR A 233 -9.65 -11.51 -3.14
C THR A 233 -10.23 -12.91 -2.97
N ALA A 234 -9.52 -13.91 -3.45
CA ALA A 234 -9.91 -15.32 -3.37
C ALA A 234 -8.66 -16.21 -3.22
N ASP A 235 -8.84 -17.49 -2.95
CA ASP A 235 -7.73 -18.44 -2.83
C ASP A 235 -7.13 -18.81 -4.19
N ASP A 236 -7.92 -18.70 -5.26
CA ASP A 236 -7.48 -19.01 -6.62
C ASP A 236 -7.90 -17.95 -7.64
N HIS A 237 -7.20 -17.91 -8.76
CA HIS A 237 -7.41 -16.92 -9.80
C HIS A 237 -8.78 -17.05 -10.49
N TYR A 238 -9.32 -18.26 -10.63
CA TYR A 238 -10.62 -18.48 -11.29
C TYR A 238 -11.76 -17.87 -10.49
N GLU A 239 -11.78 -18.11 -9.19
CA GLU A 239 -12.77 -17.49 -8.28
C GLU A 239 -12.60 -15.97 -8.25
N MET A 240 -11.36 -15.46 -8.22
CA MET A 240 -11.11 -14.03 -8.26
C MET A 240 -11.66 -13.39 -9.55
N LEU A 241 -11.38 -13.98 -10.71
CA LEU A 241 -11.88 -13.51 -12.00
C LEU A 241 -13.40 -13.60 -12.07
N HIS A 242 -13.99 -14.70 -11.61
CA HIS A 242 -15.44 -14.88 -11.58
C HIS A 242 -16.15 -13.82 -10.72
N ARG A 243 -15.57 -13.47 -9.57
CA ARG A 243 -16.08 -12.36 -8.72
C ARG A 243 -15.99 -11.01 -9.45
N ALA A 244 -14.85 -10.72 -10.07
CA ALA A 244 -14.65 -9.49 -10.82
C ALA A 244 -15.64 -9.35 -11.98
N ASP A 245 -15.79 -10.38 -12.80
CA ASP A 245 -16.71 -10.38 -13.93
C ASP A 245 -18.16 -10.19 -13.48
N PHE A 246 -18.59 -10.92 -12.45
CA PHE A 246 -19.94 -10.75 -11.88
C PHE A 246 -20.18 -9.32 -11.38
N ILE A 247 -19.21 -8.69 -10.76
CA ILE A 247 -19.33 -7.32 -10.28
C ILE A 247 -19.44 -6.36 -11.46
N LEU A 248 -18.58 -6.49 -12.48
CA LEU A 248 -18.63 -5.62 -13.66
C LEU A 248 -19.94 -5.77 -14.43
N GLU A 249 -20.43 -7.00 -14.60
CA GLU A 249 -21.75 -7.27 -15.20
C GLU A 249 -22.88 -6.62 -14.40
N THR A 250 -22.82 -6.68 -13.06
CA THR A 250 -23.82 -6.07 -12.17
C THR A 250 -23.86 -4.56 -12.31
N PHE A 251 -22.69 -3.91 -12.37
CA PHE A 251 -22.59 -2.46 -12.49
C PHE A 251 -22.79 -1.95 -13.94
N GLY A 252 -22.67 -2.82 -14.92
CA GLY A 252 -23.01 -2.56 -16.32
C GLY A 252 -22.45 -1.25 -16.87
N PRO A 253 -23.30 -0.26 -17.21
CA PRO A 253 -22.83 1.02 -17.77
C PRO A 253 -21.97 1.85 -16.81
N ASP A 254 -22.02 1.59 -15.52
CA ASP A 254 -21.24 2.25 -14.48
C ASP A 254 -20.04 1.41 -14.01
N ALA A 255 -19.64 0.40 -14.76
CA ALA A 255 -18.50 -0.47 -14.44
C ALA A 255 -17.18 0.31 -14.33
N ASP A 256 -17.04 1.46 -14.99
CA ASP A 256 -15.90 2.37 -14.87
C ASP A 256 -15.75 2.98 -13.46
N LYS A 257 -16.83 3.02 -12.67
CA LYS A 257 -16.88 3.50 -11.28
C LYS A 257 -16.55 2.41 -10.26
N VAL A 258 -16.23 1.20 -10.73
CA VAL A 258 -15.80 0.09 -9.89
C VAL A 258 -14.28 0.03 -9.83
N ALA A 259 -13.75 0.03 -8.63
CA ALA A 259 -12.37 -0.36 -8.31
C ALA A 259 -12.35 -1.79 -7.77
N PHE A 260 -11.25 -2.50 -7.94
CA PHE A 260 -11.07 -3.83 -7.36
C PHE A 260 -10.10 -3.81 -6.20
N LEU A 261 -10.58 -4.23 -5.02
CA LEU A 261 -9.72 -4.48 -3.89
C LEU A 261 -9.19 -5.91 -3.96
N VAL A 262 -7.88 -6.03 -3.91
CA VAL A 262 -7.17 -7.31 -3.78
C VAL A 262 -6.21 -7.22 -2.60
N ASP A 263 -6.27 -8.16 -1.67
CA ASP A 263 -5.27 -8.26 -0.62
C ASP A 263 -4.00 -8.91 -1.19
N GLY A 264 -3.01 -8.09 -1.49
CA GLY A 264 -1.78 -8.54 -2.12
C GLY A 264 -0.77 -9.15 -1.15
N PHE A 265 -1.01 -9.06 0.15
CA PHE A 265 -0.15 -9.70 1.15
C PHE A 265 -0.63 -11.14 1.43
N VAL A 266 -1.86 -11.32 1.89
CA VAL A 266 -2.39 -12.68 2.17
C VAL A 266 -2.75 -13.44 0.91
N GLY A 267 -3.22 -12.78 -0.15
CA GLY A 267 -3.49 -13.40 -1.46
C GLY A 267 -2.25 -13.65 -2.31
N GLY A 268 -1.15 -12.97 -1.97
CA GLY A 268 0.14 -13.11 -2.63
C GLY A 268 0.31 -12.26 -3.91
N PRO A 269 1.56 -12.14 -4.39
CA PRO A 269 1.92 -11.30 -5.53
C PRO A 269 1.20 -11.67 -6.83
N GLY A 270 0.92 -12.96 -7.05
CA GLY A 270 0.25 -13.44 -8.25
C GLY A 270 -1.16 -12.89 -8.42
N MET A 271 -1.91 -12.70 -7.34
CA MET A 271 -3.26 -12.11 -7.38
C MET A 271 -3.24 -10.68 -7.90
N ILE A 272 -2.29 -9.86 -7.46
CA ILE A 272 -2.13 -8.48 -7.92
C ILE A 272 -1.79 -8.44 -9.41
N THR A 273 -0.81 -9.24 -9.84
CA THR A 273 -0.40 -9.29 -11.25
C THR A 273 -1.54 -9.75 -12.15
N THR A 274 -2.30 -10.78 -11.72
CA THR A 274 -3.47 -11.27 -12.46
C THR A 274 -4.54 -10.19 -12.58
N ALA A 275 -4.95 -9.57 -11.48
CA ALA A 275 -5.96 -8.51 -11.48
C ALA A 275 -5.52 -7.32 -12.35
N ARG A 276 -4.25 -6.90 -12.27
CA ARG A 276 -3.69 -5.82 -13.08
C ARG A 276 -3.78 -6.10 -14.59
N ARG A 277 -3.51 -7.33 -15.01
CA ARG A 277 -3.47 -7.73 -16.42
C ARG A 277 -4.85 -8.02 -17.00
N GLN A 278 -5.74 -8.64 -16.22
CA GLN A 278 -7.09 -8.98 -16.67
C GLN A 278 -8.02 -7.76 -16.69
N TYR A 279 -7.83 -6.81 -15.74
CA TYR A 279 -8.70 -5.66 -15.58
C TYR A 279 -7.95 -4.32 -15.63
N PRO A 280 -7.26 -3.99 -16.76
CA PRO A 280 -6.46 -2.76 -16.88
C PRO A 280 -7.31 -1.49 -16.84
N ASN A 281 -8.62 -1.60 -17.01
CA ASN A 281 -9.54 -0.47 -16.97
C ASN A 281 -10.05 -0.14 -15.57
N GLN A 282 -9.90 -1.04 -14.60
CA GLN A 282 -10.27 -0.84 -13.22
C GLN A 282 -9.12 -0.29 -12.40
N TYR A 283 -9.46 0.56 -11.43
CA TYR A 283 -8.50 1.00 -10.41
C TYR A 283 -8.20 -0.16 -9.46
N LEU A 284 -6.95 -0.60 -9.38
CA LEU A 284 -6.52 -1.73 -8.55
C LEU A 284 -6.11 -1.24 -7.16
N HIS A 285 -6.96 -1.50 -6.18
CA HIS A 285 -6.77 -1.14 -4.79
C HIS A 285 -6.06 -2.28 -4.05
N TYR A 286 -4.76 -2.10 -3.77
CA TYR A 286 -3.95 -3.07 -3.01
C TYR A 286 -4.25 -2.96 -1.53
N HIS A 287 -4.88 -3.96 -0.95
CA HIS A 287 -4.97 -4.13 0.49
C HIS A 287 -3.77 -4.93 1.01
N ARG A 288 -3.35 -4.68 2.25
CA ARG A 288 -2.15 -5.31 2.83
C ARG A 288 -2.41 -5.94 4.20
N ALA A 289 -3.58 -6.58 4.41
CA ALA A 289 -3.89 -7.27 5.67
C ALA A 289 -2.79 -8.29 6.00
N GLY A 290 -2.41 -8.36 7.27
CA GLY A 290 -1.37 -9.28 7.75
C GLY A 290 0.07 -8.80 7.58
N HIS A 291 0.33 -7.74 6.80
CA HIS A 291 1.69 -7.28 6.51
C HIS A 291 2.52 -6.96 7.75
N GLY A 292 1.89 -6.50 8.84
CA GLY A 292 2.57 -6.14 10.08
C GLY A 292 3.41 -7.28 10.66
N MET A 293 3.07 -8.54 10.35
CA MET A 293 3.86 -9.71 10.76
C MET A 293 5.32 -9.62 10.30
N ILE A 294 5.60 -9.01 9.15
CA ILE A 294 6.94 -8.88 8.59
C ILE A 294 7.41 -7.43 8.46
N THR A 295 6.50 -6.47 8.32
CA THR A 295 6.88 -5.07 8.09
C THR A 295 7.00 -4.24 9.36
N SER A 296 6.41 -4.68 10.48
CA SER A 296 6.53 -3.99 11.77
C SER A 296 8.00 -3.75 12.12
N PRO A 297 8.38 -2.59 12.67
CA PRO A 297 9.76 -2.32 13.11
C PRO A 297 10.35 -3.40 14.02
N SER A 298 9.51 -4.02 14.85
CA SER A 298 9.90 -5.11 15.74
C SER A 298 10.15 -6.46 15.05
N ALA A 299 9.68 -6.66 13.81
CA ALA A 299 9.89 -7.87 13.06
C ALA A 299 11.35 -7.95 12.59
N LYS A 300 12.03 -9.04 12.93
CA LYS A 300 13.45 -9.24 12.64
C LYS A 300 13.76 -9.72 11.22
N ARG A 301 12.75 -10.15 10.47
CA ARG A 301 12.85 -10.76 9.14
C ARG A 301 11.83 -10.16 8.18
N GLY A 302 11.96 -10.49 6.90
CA GLY A 302 11.10 -9.98 5.84
C GLY A 302 11.58 -8.64 5.30
N TYR A 303 10.68 -7.68 5.16
CA TYR A 303 10.95 -6.35 4.59
C TYR A 303 10.12 -5.25 5.26
N THR A 304 10.50 -3.99 5.07
CA THR A 304 9.77 -2.84 5.61
C THR A 304 8.52 -2.50 4.81
N ALA A 305 7.65 -1.67 5.39
CA ALA A 305 6.47 -1.14 4.68
C ALA A 305 6.86 -0.28 3.46
N PHE A 306 8.03 0.38 3.48
CA PHE A 306 8.58 1.11 2.35
C PHE A 306 8.88 0.18 1.17
N VAL A 307 9.51 -0.96 1.42
CA VAL A 307 9.81 -1.98 0.42
C VAL A 307 8.52 -2.60 -0.13
N LEU A 308 7.54 -2.90 0.74
CA LEU A 308 6.22 -3.37 0.30
C LEU A 308 5.56 -2.39 -0.68
N GLY A 309 5.69 -1.08 -0.43
CA GLY A 309 5.21 -0.04 -1.35
C GLY A 309 5.87 -0.11 -2.73
N LYS A 310 7.20 -0.28 -2.79
CA LYS A 310 7.93 -0.49 -4.07
C LYS A 310 7.44 -1.72 -4.82
N ILE A 311 7.28 -2.84 -4.11
CA ILE A 311 6.75 -4.09 -4.68
C ILE A 311 5.35 -3.85 -5.27
N ALA A 312 4.46 -3.21 -4.54
CA ALA A 312 3.10 -2.93 -4.99
C ALA A 312 3.06 -2.05 -6.25
N ARG A 313 3.90 -1.01 -6.33
CA ARG A 313 4.01 -0.14 -7.51
C ARG A 313 4.50 -0.91 -8.73
N LEU A 314 5.55 -1.72 -8.58
CA LEU A 314 6.07 -2.56 -9.66
C LEU A 314 5.01 -3.53 -10.20
N GLN A 315 4.24 -4.14 -9.32
CA GLN A 315 3.18 -5.09 -9.69
C GLN A 315 1.94 -4.44 -10.31
N GLY A 316 1.80 -3.12 -10.19
CA GLY A 316 0.74 -2.38 -10.85
C GLY A 316 -0.43 -1.99 -9.97
N ALA A 317 -0.25 -1.90 -8.65
CA ALA A 317 -1.24 -1.35 -7.76
C ALA A 317 -1.55 0.11 -8.10
N SER A 318 -2.80 0.43 -8.38
CA SER A 318 -3.27 1.81 -8.60
C SER A 318 -3.25 2.63 -7.31
N GLY A 319 -3.48 1.98 -6.18
CA GLY A 319 -3.34 2.53 -4.85
C GLY A 319 -3.06 1.46 -3.82
N ILE A 320 -2.40 1.83 -2.73
CA ILE A 320 -2.06 0.95 -1.61
C ILE A 320 -2.27 1.65 -0.27
N HIS A 321 -2.70 0.91 0.73
CA HIS A 321 -2.74 1.40 2.11
C HIS A 321 -1.33 1.71 2.63
N VAL A 322 -1.12 2.94 3.11
CA VAL A 322 0.19 3.43 3.60
C VAL A 322 0.24 3.63 5.12
N GLY A 323 -0.87 3.36 5.82
CA GLY A 323 -0.99 3.68 7.24
C GLY A 323 -1.45 5.11 7.46
N THR A 324 -1.21 5.62 8.67
CA THR A 324 -1.69 6.95 9.10
C THR A 324 -0.60 7.83 9.66
N MET A 325 0.68 7.47 9.50
CA MET A 325 1.84 8.29 9.91
C MET A 325 1.79 8.71 11.40
N GLY A 326 1.28 7.85 12.27
CA GLY A 326 1.10 8.13 13.69
C GLY A 326 -0.15 8.96 14.04
N PHE A 327 -0.91 9.46 13.06
CA PHE A 327 -2.15 10.22 13.31
C PHE A 327 -3.36 9.35 13.62
N GLY A 328 -3.36 8.07 13.23
CA GLY A 328 -4.43 7.12 13.49
C GLY A 328 -4.10 6.14 14.61
N LYS A 329 -4.72 4.95 14.56
CA LYS A 329 -4.56 3.88 15.56
C LYS A 329 -3.53 2.81 15.17
N MET A 330 -3.07 2.82 13.91
CA MET A 330 -2.10 1.84 13.43
C MET A 330 -0.69 2.30 13.78
N GLU A 331 0.22 1.33 13.95
CA GLU A 331 1.65 1.58 14.12
C GLU A 331 2.17 2.43 12.97
N GLY A 332 3.02 3.41 13.27
CA GLY A 332 3.62 4.31 12.30
C GLY A 332 4.10 5.62 12.92
N GLU A 333 4.88 6.35 12.16
CA GLU A 333 5.46 7.63 12.56
C GLU A 333 5.39 8.67 11.43
N SER A 334 5.63 9.94 11.76
CA SER A 334 5.51 11.05 10.80
C SER A 334 6.42 10.92 9.58
N SER A 335 7.56 10.24 9.70
CA SER A 335 8.51 9.97 8.61
C SER A 335 7.96 8.97 7.57
N ASP A 336 6.91 8.21 7.87
CA ASP A 336 6.26 7.28 6.94
C ASP A 336 5.68 7.99 5.71
N LYS A 337 5.57 9.33 5.72
CA LYS A 337 5.28 10.13 4.51
C LYS A 337 6.23 9.84 3.35
N ASN A 338 7.44 9.36 3.63
CA ASN A 338 8.39 8.98 2.60
C ASN A 338 7.90 7.79 1.76
N ILE A 339 7.03 6.93 2.33
CA ILE A 339 6.35 5.86 1.58
C ILE A 339 5.44 6.49 0.52
N CYS A 340 4.68 7.53 0.87
CA CYS A 340 3.82 8.25 -0.07
C CYS A 340 4.64 8.87 -1.20
N TYR A 341 5.71 9.57 -0.86
CA TYR A 341 6.58 10.21 -1.88
C TYR A 341 7.20 9.20 -2.83
N MET A 342 7.62 8.03 -2.34
CA MET A 342 8.14 6.95 -3.17
C MET A 342 7.05 6.37 -4.11
N LEU A 343 5.80 6.31 -3.66
CA LEU A 343 4.67 5.84 -4.46
C LEU A 343 4.21 6.84 -5.52
N GLU A 344 4.30 8.14 -5.24
CA GLU A 344 3.65 9.21 -6.00
C GLU A 344 4.59 9.90 -7.00
N ARG A 345 5.88 10.02 -6.66
CA ARG A 345 6.85 10.79 -7.44
C ARG A 345 7.51 9.96 -8.52
N ASP A 346 8.05 10.65 -9.54
CA ASP A 346 8.84 10.03 -10.60
C ASP A 346 10.21 9.53 -10.10
N GLU A 347 10.70 10.14 -9.04
CA GLU A 347 11.93 9.78 -8.36
C GLU A 347 11.88 10.15 -6.87
N CYS A 348 12.56 9.40 -6.03
CA CYS A 348 12.56 9.60 -4.59
C CYS A 348 13.82 9.03 -3.93
N GLN A 349 14.34 9.74 -2.92
CA GLN A 349 15.34 9.18 -2.02
C GLN A 349 14.66 8.20 -1.06
N GLY A 350 15.10 6.95 -1.11
CA GLY A 350 14.73 5.92 -0.13
C GLY A 350 15.64 5.94 1.10
N PRO A 351 15.45 5.00 2.03
CA PRO A 351 16.32 4.86 3.19
C PRO A 351 17.80 4.68 2.85
N VAL A 352 18.10 4.02 1.74
CA VAL A 352 19.46 3.79 1.24
C VAL A 352 19.63 4.30 -0.18
N TYR A 353 18.73 3.91 -1.08
CA TYR A 353 18.90 4.15 -2.51
C TYR A 353 18.03 5.28 -3.02
N TYR A 354 18.58 6.06 -3.96
CA TYR A 354 17.80 6.97 -4.78
C TYR A 354 17.14 6.16 -5.91
N GLN A 355 15.81 6.19 -5.99
CA GLN A 355 15.04 5.43 -6.98
C GLN A 355 14.39 6.35 -8.00
N LYS A 356 14.60 6.06 -9.28
CA LYS A 356 13.86 6.63 -10.42
C LYS A 356 12.88 5.59 -10.94
N TRP A 357 11.73 6.06 -11.44
CA TRP A 357 10.66 5.17 -11.91
C TRP A 357 10.50 5.14 -13.44
N TYR A 358 11.28 5.97 -14.16
CA TYR A 358 11.39 5.95 -15.64
C TYR A 358 10.04 5.93 -16.37
N GLY A 359 9.11 6.78 -15.95
CA GLY A 359 7.78 6.92 -16.55
C GLY A 359 6.74 5.89 -16.08
N MET A 360 7.08 4.99 -15.17
CA MET A 360 6.08 4.13 -14.54
C MET A 360 5.09 4.98 -13.75
N LYS A 361 3.77 4.78 -14.00
CA LYS A 361 2.71 5.53 -13.32
C LYS A 361 2.84 5.47 -11.80
N PRO A 362 2.38 6.52 -11.09
CA PRO A 362 2.34 6.53 -9.64
C PRO A 362 1.32 5.55 -9.08
N THR A 363 1.53 5.17 -7.84
CA THR A 363 0.56 4.47 -7.00
C THR A 363 -0.01 5.44 -5.97
N THR A 364 -1.33 5.51 -5.85
CA THR A 364 -2.00 6.42 -4.92
C THR A 364 -1.82 5.98 -3.47
N SER A 365 -1.53 6.93 -2.59
CA SER A 365 -1.54 6.70 -1.16
C SER A 365 -2.98 6.62 -0.63
N ILE A 366 -3.30 5.49 0.02
CA ILE A 366 -4.60 5.27 0.66
C ILE A 366 -4.40 5.24 2.17
N ILE A 367 -5.07 6.12 2.89
CA ILE A 367 -4.97 6.23 4.35
C ILE A 367 -6.19 5.62 5.03
N SER A 368 -5.96 4.86 6.09
CA SER A 368 -7.01 4.24 6.90
C SER A 368 -6.49 3.85 8.28
N GLY A 369 -7.41 3.51 9.18
CA GLY A 369 -7.04 3.01 10.49
C GLY A 369 -7.15 4.07 11.61
N GLY A 370 -8.38 4.43 11.97
CA GLY A 370 -8.67 5.33 13.09
C GLY A 370 -8.60 6.82 12.75
N MET A 371 -8.67 7.17 11.46
CA MET A 371 -8.80 8.56 11.02
C MET A 371 -10.23 9.07 11.18
N ASN A 372 -10.35 10.35 11.49
CA ASN A 372 -11.60 11.11 11.51
C ASN A 372 -11.29 12.58 11.13
N ALA A 373 -12.31 13.40 11.05
CA ALA A 373 -12.18 14.80 10.61
C ALA A 373 -11.18 15.61 11.45
N LEU A 374 -11.10 15.36 12.77
CA LEU A 374 -10.23 16.12 13.65
C LEU A 374 -8.73 15.82 13.47
N ARG A 375 -8.39 14.64 12.97
CA ARG A 375 -7.00 14.19 12.75
C ARG A 375 -6.47 14.58 11.38
N LEU A 376 -7.35 14.84 10.41
CA LEU A 376 -6.97 15.09 9.02
C LEU A 376 -6.17 16.38 8.81
N PRO A 377 -6.45 17.54 9.43
CA PRO A 377 -5.66 18.75 9.22
C PRO A 377 -4.17 18.53 9.55
N GLY A 378 -3.88 17.96 10.72
CA GLY A 378 -2.49 17.64 11.10
C GLY A 378 -1.83 16.59 10.19
N PHE A 379 -2.61 15.61 9.70
CA PHE A 379 -2.13 14.62 8.74
C PHE A 379 -1.71 15.29 7.42
N PHE A 380 -2.54 16.15 6.84
CA PHE A 380 -2.22 16.85 5.59
C PHE A 380 -1.03 17.80 5.75
N GLU A 381 -0.93 18.48 6.90
CA GLU A 381 0.22 19.32 7.23
C GLU A 381 1.52 18.51 7.25
N ASN A 382 1.52 17.32 7.86
CA ASN A 382 2.67 16.43 7.84
C ASN A 382 3.02 15.91 6.44
N LEU A 383 2.00 15.52 5.65
CA LEU A 383 2.21 15.00 4.29
C LEU A 383 2.59 16.09 3.28
N GLY A 384 2.09 17.31 3.48
CA GLY A 384 2.33 18.47 2.60
C GLY A 384 1.39 18.56 1.40
N HIS A 385 0.43 17.65 1.25
CA HIS A 385 -0.62 17.68 0.23
C HIS A 385 -1.84 16.85 0.63
N GLY A 386 -2.94 17.00 -0.12
CA GLY A 386 -4.19 16.27 0.10
C GLY A 386 -4.57 15.29 -1.02
N ASN A 387 -3.64 14.96 -1.91
CA ASN A 387 -3.89 14.06 -3.06
C ASN A 387 -3.87 12.58 -2.63
N VAL A 388 -4.82 12.21 -1.79
CA VAL A 388 -4.94 10.86 -1.19
C VAL A 388 -6.37 10.38 -1.18
N ILE A 389 -6.54 9.06 -1.09
CA ILE A 389 -7.83 8.46 -0.74
C ILE A 389 -7.79 8.19 0.77
N ASN A 390 -8.80 8.66 1.49
CA ASN A 390 -8.98 8.30 2.89
C ASN A 390 -10.17 7.36 3.05
N THR A 391 -9.99 6.25 3.73
CA THR A 391 -11.06 5.30 4.01
C THR A 391 -11.31 5.23 5.51
N SER A 392 -12.06 6.22 6.02
CA SER A 392 -12.39 6.40 7.45
C SER A 392 -13.68 5.70 7.82
N GLY A 393 -13.62 4.42 8.21
CA GLY A 393 -14.81 3.67 8.65
C GLY A 393 -15.45 4.25 9.91
N GLY A 394 -14.78 4.14 11.06
CA GLY A 394 -15.25 4.70 12.32
C GLY A 394 -15.38 6.23 12.28
N GLY A 395 -14.51 6.91 11.56
CA GLY A 395 -14.56 8.36 11.41
C GLY A 395 -15.76 8.89 10.63
N SER A 396 -16.42 8.05 9.83
CA SER A 396 -17.66 8.41 9.13
C SER A 396 -18.89 7.89 9.87
N TYR A 397 -18.93 6.58 10.16
CA TYR A 397 -20.09 5.93 10.79
C TYR A 397 -20.25 6.23 12.29
N GLY A 398 -19.20 6.73 12.94
CA GLY A 398 -19.24 7.20 14.31
C GLY A 398 -19.63 8.66 14.47
N HIS A 399 -19.94 9.37 13.38
CA HIS A 399 -20.42 10.74 13.46
C HIS A 399 -21.83 10.77 14.05
N ILE A 400 -22.04 11.67 15.02
CA ILE A 400 -23.27 11.70 15.86
C ILE A 400 -24.53 11.95 15.03
N ASP A 401 -24.46 12.71 13.94
CA ASP A 401 -25.64 13.06 13.13
C ASP A 401 -25.96 11.98 12.09
N SER A 402 -24.98 11.54 11.30
CA SER A 402 -25.18 10.52 10.28
C SER A 402 -23.85 10.14 9.57
N PRO A 403 -23.80 9.02 8.83
CA PRO A 403 -22.68 8.71 7.94
C PRO A 403 -22.44 9.77 6.85
N ALA A 404 -23.49 10.41 6.34
CA ALA A 404 -23.39 11.52 5.38
C ALA A 404 -22.70 12.73 6.01
N ALA A 405 -23.11 13.13 7.22
CA ALA A 405 -22.47 14.21 7.96
C ALA A 405 -20.99 13.85 8.30
N GLY A 406 -20.73 12.58 8.64
CA GLY A 406 -19.37 12.08 8.83
C GLY A 406 -18.51 12.25 7.56
N ALA A 407 -19.04 11.92 6.39
CA ALA A 407 -18.35 12.13 5.12
C ALA A 407 -18.11 13.63 4.81
N LEU A 408 -19.10 14.48 5.05
CA LEU A 408 -18.98 15.92 4.89
C LEU A 408 -17.95 16.52 5.85
N SER A 409 -17.92 16.06 7.12
CA SER A 409 -16.91 16.52 8.09
C SER A 409 -15.47 16.21 7.63
N LEU A 410 -15.25 15.06 6.97
CA LEU A 410 -13.93 14.72 6.39
C LEU A 410 -13.56 15.67 5.25
N ARG A 411 -14.50 16.06 4.40
CA ARG A 411 -14.28 17.05 3.33
C ARG A 411 -13.98 18.43 3.92
N GLN A 412 -14.78 18.86 4.88
CA GLN A 412 -14.59 20.14 5.57
C GLN A 412 -13.24 20.22 6.30
N ALA A 413 -12.74 19.10 6.85
CA ALA A 413 -11.40 19.00 7.40
C ALA A 413 -10.30 19.25 6.37
N TYR A 414 -10.44 18.71 5.17
CA TYR A 414 -9.52 18.97 4.06
C TYR A 414 -9.57 20.42 3.61
N GLU A 415 -10.76 21.01 3.50
CA GLU A 415 -10.97 22.41 3.13
C GLU A 415 -10.39 23.35 4.17
N CYS A 416 -10.56 23.05 5.47
CA CYS A 416 -9.93 23.77 6.59
C CYS A 416 -8.41 23.84 6.43
N TRP A 417 -7.77 22.68 6.23
CA TRP A 417 -6.33 22.63 6.02
C TRP A 417 -5.90 23.39 4.76
N LYS A 418 -6.61 23.21 3.64
CA LYS A 418 -6.32 23.88 2.37
C LYS A 418 -6.42 25.41 2.47
N ALA A 419 -7.35 25.90 3.28
CA ALA A 419 -7.54 27.32 3.54
C ALA A 419 -6.51 27.87 4.55
N GLY A 420 -5.71 27.02 5.21
CA GLY A 420 -4.83 27.41 6.31
C GLY A 420 -5.58 27.96 7.52
N ALA A 421 -6.85 27.55 7.69
CA ALA A 421 -7.73 28.06 8.75
C ALA A 421 -7.47 27.35 10.09
N ASP A 422 -7.70 28.06 11.20
CA ASP A 422 -7.75 27.44 12.51
C ASP A 422 -8.97 26.50 12.61
N PRO A 423 -8.80 25.23 13.00
CA PRO A 423 -9.88 24.27 13.02
C PRO A 423 -11.06 24.64 13.95
N ILE A 424 -10.82 25.35 15.05
CA ILE A 424 -11.88 25.79 15.96
C ILE A 424 -12.71 26.93 15.32
N GLU A 425 -12.04 27.91 14.72
CA GLU A 425 -12.73 28.98 14.02
C GLU A 425 -13.48 28.44 12.79
N TRP A 426 -12.86 27.50 12.05
CA TRP A 426 -13.50 26.80 10.94
C TRP A 426 -14.79 26.06 11.35
N ALA A 427 -14.78 25.41 12.50
CA ALA A 427 -15.92 24.70 13.04
C ALA A 427 -17.14 25.59 13.32
N ARG A 428 -16.94 26.90 13.58
CA ARG A 428 -18.06 27.82 13.84
C ARG A 428 -18.96 28.04 12.62
N GLU A 429 -18.41 27.86 11.42
CA GLU A 429 -19.12 28.07 10.15
C GLU A 429 -19.44 26.75 9.40
N HIS A 430 -18.90 25.61 9.90
CA HIS A 430 -19.01 24.30 9.25
C HIS A 430 -19.63 23.28 10.20
N HIS A 431 -20.94 23.13 10.09
CA HIS A 431 -21.75 22.34 11.05
C HIS A 431 -21.24 20.91 11.25
N GLU A 432 -21.01 20.16 10.17
CA GLU A 432 -20.60 18.75 10.27
C GLU A 432 -19.20 18.61 10.90
N PHE A 433 -18.29 19.54 10.60
CA PHE A 433 -16.98 19.59 11.23
C PHE A 433 -17.06 19.96 12.72
N ALA A 434 -17.96 20.88 13.10
CA ALA A 434 -18.23 21.19 14.50
C ALA A 434 -18.77 19.98 15.25
N ARG A 435 -19.72 19.25 14.66
CA ARG A 435 -20.29 18.03 15.25
C ARG A 435 -19.27 16.88 15.37
N ALA A 436 -18.20 16.89 14.57
CA ALA A 436 -17.12 15.93 14.73
C ALA A 436 -16.39 16.06 16.09
N PHE A 437 -16.30 17.27 16.67
CA PHE A 437 -15.75 17.47 18.02
C PHE A 437 -16.56 16.74 19.09
N GLU A 438 -17.89 16.72 18.96
CA GLU A 438 -18.76 15.98 19.86
C GLU A 438 -18.79 14.48 19.56
N SER A 439 -18.59 14.12 18.30
CA SER A 439 -18.52 12.70 17.87
C SER A 439 -17.25 12.00 18.35
N PHE A 440 -16.14 12.75 18.43
CA PHE A 440 -14.81 12.21 18.76
C PHE A 440 -14.16 13.01 19.92
N PRO A 441 -14.81 13.07 21.11
CA PRO A 441 -14.38 13.99 22.18
C PRO A 441 -12.97 13.68 22.71
N GLY A 442 -12.54 12.43 22.72
CA GLY A 442 -11.18 12.07 23.11
C GLY A 442 -10.11 12.64 22.19
N ASP A 443 -10.37 12.67 20.88
CA ASP A 443 -9.47 13.31 19.91
C ASP A 443 -9.56 14.83 20.00
N ALA A 444 -10.76 15.37 20.18
CA ALA A 444 -10.98 16.80 20.37
C ALA A 444 -10.24 17.33 21.61
N ASP A 445 -10.31 16.64 22.74
CA ASP A 445 -9.62 17.02 23.97
C ASP A 445 -8.09 16.97 23.82
N LYS A 446 -7.58 15.98 23.07
CA LYS A 446 -6.16 15.80 22.83
C LYS A 446 -5.57 16.81 21.83
N LEU A 447 -6.26 17.04 20.71
CA LEU A 447 -5.75 17.81 19.59
C LEU A 447 -6.11 19.29 19.68
N TYR A 448 -7.23 19.63 20.33
CA TYR A 448 -7.79 20.98 20.39
C TYR A 448 -8.20 21.34 21.84
N PRO A 449 -7.26 21.48 22.78
CA PRO A 449 -7.57 21.76 24.18
C PRO A 449 -8.46 23.01 24.34
N GLY A 450 -9.48 22.92 25.18
CA GLY A 450 -10.44 24.01 25.43
C GLY A 450 -11.50 24.20 24.33
N TRP A 451 -11.66 23.24 23.41
CA TRP A 451 -12.62 23.31 22.32
C TRP A 451 -14.07 23.53 22.77
N ARG A 452 -14.47 22.92 23.93
CA ARG A 452 -15.85 23.06 24.43
C ARG A 452 -16.20 24.50 24.73
N GLU A 453 -15.33 25.20 25.46
CA GLU A 453 -15.51 26.63 25.78
C GLU A 453 -15.52 27.46 24.51
N LYS A 454 -14.55 27.22 23.61
CA LYS A 454 -14.38 27.97 22.36
C LYS A 454 -15.56 27.79 21.39
N LEU A 455 -16.18 26.63 21.36
CA LEU A 455 -17.34 26.34 20.51
C LEU A 455 -18.69 26.52 21.25
N GLY A 456 -18.69 26.91 22.52
CA GLY A 456 -19.91 27.09 23.30
C GLY A 456 -20.68 25.79 23.57
N VAL A 457 -19.98 24.65 23.62
CA VAL A 457 -20.58 23.34 23.92
C VAL A 457 -20.62 23.15 25.43
N HIS A 458 -21.79 23.30 25.98
CA HIS A 458 -22.04 23.03 27.38
C HIS A 458 -22.48 21.57 27.55
N ARG A 459 -21.97 20.90 28.59
CA ARG A 459 -22.41 19.55 28.97
C ARG A 459 -23.79 19.59 29.57
#